data_ee3919e10c3bec75f1b93c6bd689e1a9
#
_entry.id   ee3919e10c3bec75f1b93c6bd689e1a9
#
_cell.length_a   1.000
_cell.length_b   1.000
_cell.length_c   1.000
_cell.angle_alpha   90.00
_cell.angle_beta   90.00
_cell.angle_gamma   90.00
#
_symmetry.space_group_name_H-M   'P 1'
#
loop_
_entity.id
_entity.type
_entity.pdbx_description
1 polymer ?
#
loop_
_entity_poly.entity_id
_entity_poly.type
_entity_poly.pdbx_seq_one_letter_code
_entity_poly.pdbx_strand_id
1 'polypeptide(L)'
;LLVAIGQVYVTGVDGIRLRRTETIDLLTEIAVLFFLYLFTIWKIESNRIRTGAVLLITAGFLWIHQAFTAMILSGAYVLVLLMLGARIRRGMDREHRWREYHVITGLADFLLGSGFMICLFCLGSLFFGCGITSFRFLTVVIAGLLAGYRMMELRAAGDSGMPWKRVPQRTRISLEMSICIALMFAMILLQAGRMNICADYDSLHYGLRNEYVLDNGGGIYENLGMVNVVYTYSKGLETLLLPISGLPSYGFFLSFQIWMTVGTLIAAGQIVELFVGRRYAVRCMTLLSCIPGIMNMSITAKTDSMTVFMQLVLLLFLLLYIRRQRSAYLVLAVDAYLMTLV
;
A
#
# COMPACT_ATOMS: atom_id res chain seq x y z
N LEU A 1 -22.55 4.83 17.10
CA LEU A 1 -21.21 4.93 16.52
C LEU A 1 -21.22 4.60 15.01
N LEU A 2 -21.73 3.42 14.61
CA LEU A 2 -21.80 3.00 13.19
C LEU A 2 -22.62 3.97 12.33
N VAL A 3 -23.75 4.48 12.85
CA VAL A 3 -24.58 5.49 12.16
C VAL A 3 -23.85 6.82 12.04
N ALA A 4 -23.12 7.25 13.08
CA ALA A 4 -22.33 8.48 13.04
C ALA A 4 -21.14 8.35 12.07
N ILE A 5 -20.45 7.19 12.05
CA ILE A 5 -19.40 6.88 11.08
C ILE A 5 -19.98 6.85 9.68
N GLY A 6 -21.14 6.21 9.46
CA GLY A 6 -21.83 6.19 8.18
C GLY A 6 -22.20 7.61 7.70
N GLN A 7 -22.73 8.45 8.59
CA GLN A 7 -23.04 9.84 8.24
C GLN A 7 -21.82 10.66 7.86
N VAL A 8 -20.68 10.49 8.57
CA VAL A 8 -19.44 11.21 8.24
C VAL A 8 -18.86 10.73 6.90
N TYR A 9 -18.93 9.43 6.60
CA TYR A 9 -18.58 8.93 5.25
C TYR A 9 -19.49 9.48 4.15
N VAL A 10 -20.75 9.72 4.47
CA VAL A 10 -21.77 10.22 3.54
C VAL A 10 -21.68 11.73 3.33
N THR A 11 -21.32 12.48 4.38
CA THR A 11 -21.33 13.96 4.35
C THR A 11 -19.92 14.58 4.20
N GLY A 12 -18.88 13.79 4.34
CA GLY A 12 -17.51 14.29 4.52
C GLY A 12 -16.72 14.52 3.23
N VAL A 13 -17.24 14.18 2.06
CA VAL A 13 -16.55 14.41 0.79
C VAL A 13 -17.37 15.39 -0.06
N ASP A 14 -16.93 16.65 -0.12
CA ASP A 14 -17.38 17.70 -1.04
C ASP A 14 -18.90 17.98 -1.10
N GLY A 15 -19.62 17.80 0.02
CA GLY A 15 -21.04 18.13 0.09
C GLY A 15 -21.95 17.21 -0.71
N ILE A 16 -21.45 16.09 -1.22
CA ILE A 16 -22.27 15.07 -1.87
C ILE A 16 -23.13 14.41 -0.80
N ARG A 17 -24.37 14.77 -0.71
CA ARG A 17 -25.37 14.08 0.09
C ARG A 17 -25.75 12.79 -0.63
N LEU A 18 -25.23 11.65 -0.19
CA LEU A 18 -25.76 10.37 -0.65
C LEU A 18 -27.25 10.30 -0.36
N ARG A 19 -28.02 9.79 -1.31
CA ARG A 19 -29.45 9.54 -1.10
C ARG A 19 -29.59 8.51 0.03
N ARG A 20 -30.75 8.52 0.71
CA ARG A 20 -31.03 7.58 1.82
C ARG A 20 -30.84 6.11 1.41
N THR A 21 -31.19 5.76 0.20
CA THR A 21 -31.00 4.42 -0.39
C THR A 21 -29.52 4.06 -0.47
N GLU A 22 -28.66 4.96 -1.02
CA GLU A 22 -27.23 4.76 -1.16
C GLU A 22 -26.54 4.59 0.21
N THR A 23 -27.03 5.28 1.25
CA THR A 23 -26.52 5.13 2.62
C THR A 23 -26.88 3.76 3.18
N ILE A 24 -28.10 3.26 2.93
CA ILE A 24 -28.56 1.94 3.37
C ILE A 24 -27.73 0.86 2.66
N ASP A 25 -27.52 1.00 1.36
CA ASP A 25 -26.73 0.05 0.56
C ASP A 25 -25.29 -0.02 1.07
N LEU A 26 -24.65 1.12 1.33
CA LEU A 26 -23.30 1.21 1.91
C LEU A 26 -23.21 0.53 3.27
N LEU A 27 -24.16 0.81 4.18
CA LEU A 27 -24.17 0.20 5.51
C LEU A 27 -24.43 -1.31 5.44
N THR A 28 -25.27 -1.74 4.50
CA THR A 28 -25.54 -3.17 4.25
C THR A 28 -24.28 -3.86 3.75
N GLU A 29 -23.57 -3.26 2.82
CA GLU A 29 -22.32 -3.80 2.29
C GLU A 29 -21.24 -3.94 3.37
N ILE A 30 -21.04 -2.90 4.19
CA ILE A 30 -20.12 -2.96 5.35
C ILE A 30 -20.52 -4.08 6.29
N ALA A 31 -21.81 -4.20 6.61
CA ALA A 31 -22.31 -5.23 7.53
C ALA A 31 -22.10 -6.64 6.97
N VAL A 32 -22.42 -6.87 5.70
CA VAL A 32 -22.23 -8.16 5.05
C VAL A 32 -20.74 -8.55 5.04
N LEU A 33 -19.85 -7.65 4.62
CA LEU A 33 -18.40 -7.90 4.63
C LEU A 33 -17.90 -8.18 6.04
N PHE A 34 -18.30 -7.34 7.00
CA PHE A 34 -17.90 -7.50 8.40
C PHE A 34 -18.29 -8.88 8.95
N PHE A 35 -19.53 -9.32 8.76
CA PHE A 35 -19.98 -10.61 9.27
C PHE A 35 -19.35 -11.79 8.54
N LEU A 36 -19.13 -11.70 7.23
CA LEU A 36 -18.41 -12.73 6.47
C LEU A 36 -16.98 -12.91 6.99
N TYR A 37 -16.24 -11.81 7.18
CA TYR A 37 -14.90 -11.86 7.74
C TYR A 37 -14.90 -12.31 9.20
N LEU A 38 -15.80 -11.78 10.02
CA LEU A 38 -15.92 -12.16 11.43
C LEU A 38 -16.12 -13.66 11.57
N PHE A 39 -17.10 -14.23 10.85
CA PHE A 39 -17.37 -15.66 10.88
C PHE A 39 -16.15 -16.47 10.41
N THR A 40 -15.54 -16.07 9.31
CA THR A 40 -14.36 -16.73 8.73
C THR A 40 -13.16 -16.72 9.68
N ILE A 41 -12.85 -15.56 10.29
CA ILE A 41 -11.68 -15.39 11.14
C ILE A 41 -11.89 -16.05 12.51
N TRP A 42 -13.10 -15.97 13.07
CA TRP A 42 -13.39 -16.48 14.40
C TRP A 42 -13.65 -17.99 14.43
N LYS A 43 -14.41 -18.53 13.45
CA LYS A 43 -14.87 -19.92 13.49
C LYS A 43 -13.91 -20.89 12.83
N ILE A 44 -13.15 -20.47 11.82
CA ILE A 44 -12.24 -21.36 11.09
C ILE A 44 -10.89 -21.44 11.81
N GLU A 45 -10.61 -22.56 12.47
CA GLU A 45 -9.34 -22.78 13.19
C GLU A 45 -8.17 -23.12 12.25
N SER A 46 -8.44 -23.77 11.12
CA SER A 46 -7.41 -24.11 10.14
C SER A 46 -6.90 -22.85 9.45
N ASN A 47 -5.61 -22.51 9.64
CA ASN A 47 -5.02 -21.33 9.04
C ASN A 47 -5.08 -21.35 7.52
N ARG A 48 -4.92 -22.51 6.88
CA ARG A 48 -4.99 -22.64 5.42
C ARG A 48 -6.40 -22.37 4.89
N ILE A 49 -7.41 -23.00 5.51
CA ILE A 49 -8.80 -22.82 5.10
C ILE A 49 -9.24 -21.38 5.37
N ARG A 50 -8.89 -20.82 6.52
CA ARG A 50 -9.19 -19.43 6.88
C ARG A 50 -8.58 -18.45 5.87
N THR A 51 -7.29 -18.61 5.56
CA THR A 51 -6.63 -17.76 4.55
C THR A 51 -7.28 -17.91 3.17
N GLY A 52 -7.58 -19.14 2.76
CA GLY A 52 -8.28 -19.38 1.49
C GLY A 52 -9.67 -18.73 1.46
N ALA A 53 -10.44 -18.82 2.53
CA ALA A 53 -11.77 -18.21 2.62
C ALA A 53 -11.67 -16.65 2.63
N VAL A 54 -10.73 -16.08 3.38
CA VAL A 54 -10.46 -14.62 3.36
C VAL A 54 -10.09 -14.16 1.94
N LEU A 55 -9.21 -14.87 1.26
CA LEU A 55 -8.81 -14.54 -0.12
C LEU A 55 -9.99 -14.67 -1.09
N LEU A 56 -10.84 -15.69 -0.92
CA LEU A 56 -12.01 -15.89 -1.77
C LEU A 56 -13.03 -14.76 -1.60
N ILE A 57 -13.33 -14.36 -0.35
CA ILE A 57 -14.22 -13.23 -0.05
C ILE A 57 -13.65 -11.94 -0.67
N THR A 58 -12.36 -11.69 -0.44
CA THR A 58 -11.66 -10.52 -1.00
C THR A 58 -11.73 -10.51 -2.53
N ALA A 59 -11.38 -11.62 -3.17
CA ALA A 59 -11.37 -11.73 -4.63
C ALA A 59 -12.77 -11.59 -5.23
N GLY A 60 -13.79 -12.22 -4.61
CA GLY A 60 -15.18 -12.12 -5.03
C GLY A 60 -15.69 -10.67 -4.94
N PHE A 61 -15.42 -9.97 -3.84
CA PHE A 61 -15.78 -8.57 -3.67
C PHE A 61 -15.10 -7.68 -4.73
N LEU A 62 -13.79 -7.80 -4.87
CA LEU A 62 -13.03 -7.03 -5.86
C LEU A 62 -13.48 -7.31 -7.30
N TRP A 63 -13.89 -8.55 -7.60
CA TRP A 63 -14.42 -8.93 -8.90
C TRP A 63 -15.76 -8.26 -9.19
N ILE A 64 -16.70 -8.29 -8.22
CA ILE A 64 -18.02 -7.64 -8.34
C ILE A 64 -17.86 -6.15 -8.58
N HIS A 65 -16.93 -5.50 -7.90
CA HIS A 65 -16.64 -4.06 -8.04
C HIS A 65 -15.67 -3.69 -9.16
N GLN A 66 -15.30 -4.65 -10.04
CA GLN A 66 -14.36 -4.44 -11.16
C GLN A 66 -12.97 -3.91 -10.71
N ALA A 67 -12.63 -4.12 -9.45
CA ALA A 67 -11.40 -3.66 -8.81
C ALA A 67 -10.28 -4.71 -8.82
N PHE A 68 -10.60 -5.96 -9.18
CA PHE A 68 -9.70 -7.12 -9.03
C PHE A 68 -8.39 -6.94 -9.80
N THR A 69 -8.46 -6.62 -11.08
CA THR A 69 -7.26 -6.49 -11.94
C THR A 69 -6.35 -5.37 -11.46
N ALA A 70 -6.94 -4.21 -11.09
CA ALA A 70 -6.19 -3.08 -10.60
C ALA A 70 -5.47 -3.39 -9.27
N MET A 71 -6.14 -4.03 -8.32
CA MET A 71 -5.55 -4.43 -7.04
C MET A 71 -4.45 -5.49 -7.21
N ILE A 72 -4.61 -6.45 -8.12
CA ILE A 72 -3.59 -7.47 -8.39
C ILE A 72 -2.36 -6.84 -9.04
N LEU A 73 -2.53 -5.99 -10.04
CA LEU A 73 -1.41 -5.36 -10.75
C LEU A 73 -0.62 -4.42 -9.84
N SER A 74 -1.31 -3.54 -9.10
CA SER A 74 -0.65 -2.66 -8.13
C SER A 74 0.00 -3.44 -6.98
N GLY A 75 -0.64 -4.52 -6.51
CA GLY A 75 -0.06 -5.42 -5.52
C GLY A 75 1.18 -6.15 -6.04
N ALA A 76 1.18 -6.58 -7.31
CA ALA A 76 2.37 -7.15 -7.95
C ALA A 76 3.49 -6.12 -8.04
N TYR A 77 3.18 -4.86 -8.35
CA TYR A 77 4.17 -3.79 -8.36
C TYR A 77 4.72 -3.52 -6.95
N VAL A 78 3.89 -3.44 -5.92
CA VAL A 78 4.33 -3.36 -4.51
C VAL A 78 5.25 -4.53 -4.17
N LEU A 79 4.94 -5.75 -4.62
CA LEU A 79 5.79 -6.92 -4.41
C LEU A 79 7.17 -6.75 -5.10
N VAL A 80 7.22 -6.17 -6.31
CA VAL A 80 8.50 -5.86 -6.98
C VAL A 80 9.32 -4.90 -6.14
N LEU A 81 8.71 -3.83 -5.61
CA LEU A 81 9.39 -2.88 -4.72
C LEU A 81 9.94 -3.56 -3.45
N LEU A 82 9.13 -4.41 -2.81
CA LEU A 82 9.55 -5.20 -1.65
C LEU A 82 10.73 -6.14 -1.97
N MET A 83 10.66 -6.85 -3.09
CA MET A 83 11.72 -7.78 -3.50
C MET A 83 13.01 -7.06 -3.85
N LEU A 84 12.92 -5.92 -4.53
CA LEU A 84 14.06 -5.07 -4.87
C LEU A 84 14.73 -4.53 -3.60
N GLY A 85 13.96 -3.94 -2.69
CA GLY A 85 14.48 -3.44 -1.43
C GLY A 85 15.10 -4.53 -0.56
N ALA A 86 14.50 -5.74 -0.54
CA ALA A 86 15.09 -6.88 0.14
C ALA A 86 16.47 -7.26 -0.42
N ARG A 87 16.69 -7.09 -1.72
CA ARG A 87 18.00 -7.30 -2.35
C ARG A 87 19.00 -6.22 -1.95
N ILE A 88 18.56 -4.95 -2.00
CA ILE A 88 19.38 -3.80 -1.60
C ILE A 88 19.80 -3.96 -0.13
N ARG A 89 18.84 -4.20 0.76
CA ARG A 89 19.09 -4.40 2.19
C ARG A 89 20.09 -5.54 2.45
N ARG A 90 19.93 -6.70 1.80
CA ARG A 90 20.85 -7.84 1.96
C ARG A 90 22.26 -7.50 1.45
N GLY A 91 22.37 -6.69 0.39
CA GLY A 91 23.66 -6.21 -0.11
C GLY A 91 24.36 -5.26 0.87
N MET A 92 23.57 -4.45 1.59
CA MET A 92 24.08 -3.53 2.62
C MET A 92 24.42 -4.25 3.94
N ASP A 93 23.68 -5.29 4.29
CA ASP A 93 23.82 -6.05 5.55
C ASP A 93 24.77 -7.23 5.38
N ARG A 94 26.05 -6.96 5.01
CA ARG A 94 27.09 -7.99 4.81
C ARG A 94 27.36 -8.83 6.04
N GLU A 95 27.12 -8.28 7.23
CA GLU A 95 27.40 -8.95 8.50
C GLU A 95 26.17 -9.68 9.07
N HIS A 96 25.08 -9.79 8.34
CA HIS A 96 23.84 -10.47 8.74
C HIS A 96 23.31 -10.00 10.11
N ARG A 97 23.52 -8.74 10.45
CA ARG A 97 23.11 -8.12 11.73
C ARG A 97 21.65 -7.70 11.76
N TRP A 98 20.97 -7.70 10.60
CA TRP A 98 19.55 -7.34 10.52
C TRP A 98 18.69 -8.48 11.08
N ARG A 99 18.23 -8.33 12.32
CA ARG A 99 17.39 -9.30 13.03
C ARG A 99 16.09 -8.65 13.48
N GLU A 100 15.33 -8.10 12.52
CA GLU A 100 14.05 -7.49 12.82
C GLU A 100 12.88 -8.43 12.52
N TYR A 101 11.72 -8.12 13.12
CA TYR A 101 10.48 -8.78 12.77
C TYR A 101 10.18 -8.60 11.28
N HIS A 102 9.55 -9.61 10.67
CA HIS A 102 9.25 -9.62 9.23
C HIS A 102 8.51 -8.37 8.75
N VAL A 103 7.63 -7.80 9.59
CA VAL A 103 6.85 -6.59 9.25
C VAL A 103 7.75 -5.36 9.15
N ILE A 104 8.61 -5.11 10.15
CA ILE A 104 9.58 -3.98 10.13
C ILE A 104 10.54 -4.15 8.95
N THR A 105 10.97 -5.38 8.69
CA THR A 105 11.81 -5.70 7.53
C THR A 105 11.09 -5.39 6.22
N GLY A 106 9.80 -5.73 6.11
CA GLY A 106 8.98 -5.40 4.94
C GLY A 106 8.85 -3.88 4.71
N LEU A 107 8.66 -3.10 5.77
CA LEU A 107 8.60 -1.62 5.66
C LEU A 107 9.94 -1.04 5.18
N ALA A 108 11.07 -1.56 5.70
CA ALA A 108 12.41 -1.18 5.23
C ALA A 108 12.64 -1.58 3.77
N ASP A 109 12.21 -2.78 3.38
CA ASP A 109 12.33 -3.27 2.01
C ASP A 109 11.50 -2.43 1.04
N PHE A 110 10.25 -2.09 1.41
CA PHE A 110 9.42 -1.20 0.60
C PHE A 110 10.07 0.17 0.40
N LEU A 111 10.56 0.77 1.48
CA LEU A 111 11.22 2.08 1.46
C LEU A 111 12.43 2.08 0.51
N LEU A 112 13.38 1.16 0.72
CA LEU A 112 14.59 1.06 -0.11
C LEU A 112 14.28 0.77 -1.59
N GLY A 113 13.27 -0.09 -1.84
CA GLY A 113 12.84 -0.42 -3.21
C GLY A 113 12.22 0.77 -3.91
N SER A 114 11.36 1.52 -3.21
CA SER A 114 10.69 2.71 -3.76
C SER A 114 11.68 3.84 -4.04
N GLY A 115 12.55 4.15 -3.07
CA GLY A 115 13.61 5.16 -3.25
C GLY A 115 14.53 4.83 -4.42
N PHE A 116 14.95 3.56 -4.54
CA PHE A 116 15.77 3.13 -5.67
C PHE A 116 15.05 3.28 -7.02
N MET A 117 13.77 2.90 -7.10
CA MET A 117 13.01 3.02 -8.36
C MET A 117 12.79 4.48 -8.75
N ILE A 118 12.50 5.37 -7.81
CA ILE A 118 12.40 6.82 -8.09
C ILE A 118 13.73 7.34 -8.64
N CYS A 119 14.85 7.05 -7.96
CA CYS A 119 16.16 7.45 -8.43
C CYS A 119 16.46 6.92 -9.83
N LEU A 120 16.17 5.65 -10.07
CA LEU A 120 16.40 5.00 -11.37
C LEU A 120 15.59 5.67 -12.49
N PHE A 121 14.31 5.97 -12.24
CA PHE A 121 13.45 6.64 -13.21
C PHE A 121 13.87 8.08 -13.45
N CYS A 122 14.21 8.83 -12.39
CA CYS A 122 14.74 10.18 -12.50
C CYS A 122 16.02 10.23 -13.34
N LEU A 123 16.99 9.35 -13.03
CA LEU A 123 18.25 9.28 -13.80
C LEU A 123 18.02 8.81 -15.24
N GLY A 124 17.14 7.83 -15.45
CA GLY A 124 16.77 7.35 -16.79
C GLY A 124 16.14 8.45 -17.64
N SER A 125 15.24 9.25 -17.05
CA SER A 125 14.66 10.41 -17.74
C SER A 125 15.67 11.50 -18.00
N LEU A 126 16.50 11.85 -17.01
CA LEU A 126 17.49 12.93 -17.12
C LEU A 126 18.57 12.67 -18.17
N PHE A 127 19.14 11.46 -18.19
CA PHE A 127 20.27 11.14 -19.05
C PHE A 127 19.89 10.51 -20.38
N PHE A 128 18.74 9.84 -20.45
CA PHE A 128 18.35 9.06 -21.64
C PHE A 128 16.99 9.47 -22.21
N GLY A 129 16.31 10.48 -21.64
CA GLY A 129 14.98 10.90 -22.10
C GLY A 129 13.94 9.78 -22.00
N CYS A 130 14.09 8.85 -21.03
CA CYS A 130 13.16 7.75 -20.86
C CYS A 130 11.78 8.24 -20.43
N GLY A 131 10.73 7.81 -21.14
CA GLY A 131 9.32 8.03 -20.82
C GLY A 131 8.66 6.78 -20.25
N ILE A 132 7.33 6.84 -20.09
CA ILE A 132 6.50 5.79 -19.46
C ILE A 132 6.73 4.40 -20.03
N THR A 133 6.79 4.26 -21.36
CA THR A 133 7.01 2.96 -22.01
C THR A 133 8.33 2.32 -21.61
N SER A 134 9.41 3.13 -21.57
CA SER A 134 10.72 2.66 -21.12
C SER A 134 10.70 2.21 -19.65
N PHE A 135 10.01 2.94 -18.79
CA PHE A 135 9.90 2.61 -17.38
C PHE A 135 9.05 1.37 -17.12
N ARG A 136 7.98 1.15 -17.91
CA ARG A 136 7.21 -0.09 -17.89
C ARG A 136 8.09 -1.29 -18.28
N PHE A 137 8.81 -1.17 -19.39
CA PHE A 137 9.72 -2.22 -19.85
C PHE A 137 10.78 -2.52 -18.78
N LEU A 138 11.43 -1.49 -18.24
CA LEU A 138 12.43 -1.63 -17.19
C LEU A 138 11.87 -2.31 -15.94
N THR A 139 10.66 -1.93 -15.53
CA THR A 139 9.98 -2.56 -14.38
C THR A 139 9.71 -4.05 -14.62
N VAL A 140 9.26 -4.43 -15.82
CA VAL A 140 9.04 -5.83 -16.19
C VAL A 140 10.35 -6.62 -16.19
N VAL A 141 11.43 -6.04 -16.72
CA VAL A 141 12.76 -6.66 -16.70
C VAL A 141 13.24 -6.87 -15.26
N ILE A 142 13.14 -5.84 -14.40
CA ILE A 142 13.49 -5.95 -12.98
C ILE A 142 12.66 -7.04 -12.30
N ALA A 143 11.35 -7.05 -12.52
CA ALA A 143 10.45 -8.06 -11.97
C ALA A 143 10.85 -9.49 -12.40
N GLY A 144 11.17 -9.68 -13.69
CA GLY A 144 11.64 -10.96 -14.24
C GLY A 144 12.95 -11.42 -13.61
N LEU A 145 13.92 -10.52 -13.48
CA LEU A 145 15.21 -10.82 -12.83
C LEU A 145 15.04 -11.20 -11.36
N LEU A 146 14.21 -10.45 -10.62
CA LEU A 146 13.93 -10.73 -9.21
C LEU A 146 13.18 -12.07 -9.05
N ALA A 147 12.20 -12.36 -9.89
CA ALA A 147 11.48 -13.62 -9.88
C ALA A 147 12.40 -14.80 -10.21
N GLY A 148 13.22 -14.68 -11.27
CA GLY A 148 14.21 -15.69 -11.65
C GLY A 148 15.21 -15.97 -10.54
N TYR A 149 15.73 -14.91 -9.92
CA TYR A 149 16.62 -15.06 -8.78
C TYR A 149 15.92 -15.76 -7.59
N ARG A 150 14.68 -15.38 -7.27
CA ARG A 150 13.92 -16.01 -6.19
C ARG A 150 13.64 -17.48 -6.46
N MET A 151 13.36 -17.84 -7.70
CA MET A 151 13.21 -19.25 -8.10
C MET A 151 14.51 -20.04 -7.90
N MET A 152 15.67 -19.45 -8.22
CA MET A 152 16.97 -20.09 -7.97
C MET A 152 17.23 -20.30 -6.47
N GLU A 153 16.93 -19.29 -5.64
CA GLU A 153 17.03 -19.42 -4.16
C GLU A 153 16.15 -20.57 -3.64
N LEU A 154 14.90 -20.66 -4.11
CA LEU A 154 13.96 -21.71 -3.69
C LEU A 154 14.41 -23.10 -4.15
N ARG A 155 14.95 -23.23 -5.36
CA ARG A 155 15.52 -24.50 -5.85
C ARG A 155 16.74 -24.91 -5.05
N ALA A 156 17.64 -23.97 -4.74
CA ALA A 156 18.83 -24.23 -3.93
C ALA A 156 18.50 -24.61 -2.48
N ALA A 157 17.42 -24.03 -1.92
CA ALA A 157 16.97 -24.35 -0.56
C ALA A 157 16.25 -25.70 -0.44
N GLY A 158 15.91 -26.34 -1.56
CA GLY A 158 15.18 -27.61 -1.59
C GLY A 158 13.82 -27.54 -0.88
N ASP A 159 13.28 -28.71 -0.56
CA ASP A 159 11.95 -28.87 0.06
C ASP A 159 11.84 -28.26 1.47
N SER A 160 12.98 -28.06 2.16
CA SER A 160 13.04 -27.46 3.51
C SER A 160 12.85 -25.93 3.51
N GLY A 161 13.02 -25.26 2.38
CA GLY A 161 12.94 -23.80 2.22
C GLY A 161 11.54 -23.24 2.00
N MET A 162 10.51 -24.07 1.87
CA MET A 162 9.16 -23.61 1.55
C MET A 162 8.46 -22.96 2.76
N PRO A 163 8.20 -21.64 2.75
CA PRO A 163 7.73 -20.90 3.93
C PRO A 163 6.37 -21.37 4.45
N TRP A 164 5.50 -21.94 3.60
CA TRP A 164 4.17 -22.44 4.03
C TRP A 164 4.23 -23.72 4.89
N LYS A 165 5.35 -24.46 4.91
CA LYS A 165 5.53 -25.59 5.81
C LYS A 165 5.71 -25.18 7.29
N ARG A 166 6.06 -23.92 7.55
CA ARG A 166 6.30 -23.36 8.89
C ARG A 166 5.07 -22.70 9.53
N VAL A 167 3.99 -22.54 8.80
CA VAL A 167 2.76 -21.91 9.32
C VAL A 167 2.05 -22.89 10.24
N PRO A 168 1.72 -22.52 11.49
CA PRO A 168 0.93 -23.35 12.37
C PRO A 168 -0.35 -23.81 11.67
N GLN A 169 -0.67 -25.08 11.75
CA GLN A 169 -1.82 -25.63 11.03
C GLN A 169 -3.15 -25.10 11.61
N ARG A 170 -3.20 -24.85 12.90
CA ARG A 170 -4.39 -24.36 13.60
C ARG A 170 -4.02 -23.23 14.57
N THR A 171 -4.82 -22.19 14.61
CA THR A 171 -4.69 -21.09 15.57
C THR A 171 -6.09 -20.56 15.90
N ARG A 172 -6.43 -20.52 17.18
CA ARG A 172 -7.64 -19.84 17.64
C ARG A 172 -7.36 -18.35 17.79
N ILE A 173 -8.23 -17.54 17.21
CA ILE A 173 -8.22 -16.08 17.36
C ILE A 173 -9.37 -15.71 18.29
N SER A 174 -9.12 -14.86 19.28
CA SER A 174 -10.19 -14.40 20.19
C SER A 174 -11.28 -13.65 19.43
N LEU A 175 -12.50 -13.68 19.94
CA LEU A 175 -13.62 -12.96 19.32
C LEU A 175 -13.31 -11.47 19.16
N GLU A 176 -12.76 -10.84 20.19
CA GLU A 176 -12.37 -9.42 20.14
C GLU A 176 -11.40 -9.12 19.00
N MET A 177 -10.34 -9.93 18.88
CA MET A 177 -9.35 -9.76 17.82
C MET A 177 -9.97 -10.03 16.44
N SER A 178 -10.89 -10.98 16.35
CA SER A 178 -11.62 -11.28 15.11
C SER A 178 -12.53 -10.13 14.70
N ILE A 179 -13.18 -9.46 15.64
CA ILE A 179 -13.98 -8.25 15.40
C ILE A 179 -13.10 -7.14 14.85
N CYS A 180 -11.96 -6.87 15.50
CA CYS A 180 -11.02 -5.84 15.04
C CYS A 180 -10.53 -6.10 13.60
N ILE A 181 -10.06 -7.31 13.33
CA ILE A 181 -9.54 -7.67 12.01
C ILE A 181 -10.66 -7.64 10.95
N ALA A 182 -11.83 -8.17 11.26
CA ALA A 182 -12.97 -8.19 10.34
C ALA A 182 -13.42 -6.77 9.95
N LEU A 183 -13.50 -5.87 10.93
CA LEU A 183 -13.86 -4.47 10.68
C LEU A 183 -12.81 -3.77 9.81
N MET A 184 -11.53 -3.95 10.11
CA MET A 184 -10.44 -3.39 9.33
C MET A 184 -10.48 -3.89 7.87
N PHE A 185 -10.67 -5.19 7.63
CA PHE A 185 -10.82 -5.74 6.27
C PHE A 185 -12.04 -5.16 5.55
N ALA A 186 -13.20 -5.09 6.22
CA ALA A 186 -14.41 -4.53 5.63
C ALA A 186 -14.19 -3.07 5.19
N MET A 187 -13.55 -2.24 6.02
CA MET A 187 -13.29 -0.84 5.72
C MET A 187 -12.31 -0.67 4.56
N ILE A 188 -11.21 -1.45 4.51
CA ILE A 188 -10.26 -1.40 3.40
C ILE A 188 -10.92 -1.85 2.10
N LEU A 189 -11.70 -2.94 2.11
CA LEU A 189 -12.37 -3.42 0.91
C LEU A 189 -13.45 -2.47 0.41
N LEU A 190 -14.17 -1.82 1.31
CA LEU A 190 -15.14 -0.80 0.91
C LEU A 190 -14.47 0.28 0.07
N GLN A 191 -13.29 0.76 0.46
CA GLN A 191 -12.55 1.73 -0.33
C GLN A 191 -12.06 1.13 -1.65
N ALA A 192 -11.56 -0.11 -1.63
CA ALA A 192 -11.16 -0.79 -2.84
C ALA A 192 -12.31 -0.94 -3.86
N GLY A 193 -13.54 -1.18 -3.39
CA GLY A 193 -14.74 -1.21 -4.24
C GLY A 193 -15.08 0.15 -4.87
N ARG A 194 -14.65 1.25 -4.26
CA ARG A 194 -14.94 2.62 -4.71
C ARG A 194 -13.85 3.23 -5.61
N MET A 195 -12.70 2.60 -5.76
CA MET A 195 -11.54 3.18 -6.47
C MET A 195 -11.77 3.42 -7.97
N ASN A 196 -12.81 2.84 -8.57
CA ASN A 196 -13.17 3.10 -9.97
C ASN A 196 -13.97 4.40 -10.16
N ILE A 197 -14.34 5.05 -9.06
CA ILE A 197 -15.11 6.30 -9.06
C ILE A 197 -14.24 7.35 -8.38
N CYS A 198 -13.63 8.22 -9.16
CA CYS A 198 -12.91 9.38 -8.64
C CYS A 198 -13.85 10.58 -8.64
N ALA A 199 -14.23 11.05 -7.45
CA ALA A 199 -15.09 12.22 -7.26
C ALA A 199 -14.34 13.41 -6.64
N ASP A 200 -13.08 13.25 -6.30
CA ASP A 200 -12.26 14.28 -5.69
C ASP A 200 -11.80 15.30 -6.75
N TYR A 201 -12.07 16.59 -6.48
CA TYR A 201 -11.76 17.69 -7.40
C TYR A 201 -10.27 17.73 -7.76
N ASP A 202 -9.39 17.67 -6.78
CA ASP A 202 -7.96 17.78 -7.01
C ASP A 202 -7.42 16.59 -7.80
N SER A 203 -7.93 15.38 -7.52
CA SER A 203 -7.59 14.19 -8.28
C SER A 203 -7.96 14.32 -9.75
N LEU A 204 -9.16 14.84 -10.03
CA LEU A 204 -9.63 15.05 -11.40
C LEU A 204 -8.94 16.24 -12.07
N HIS A 205 -8.58 17.27 -11.30
CA HIS A 205 -7.99 18.49 -11.84
C HIS A 205 -6.50 18.30 -12.21
N TYR A 206 -5.71 17.65 -11.35
CA TYR A 206 -4.27 17.47 -11.58
C TYR A 206 -3.73 16.08 -11.23
N GLY A 207 -4.26 15.42 -10.22
CA GLY A 207 -3.67 14.17 -9.71
C GLY A 207 -3.65 13.04 -10.73
N LEU A 208 -4.74 12.84 -11.49
CA LEU A 208 -4.84 11.84 -12.56
C LEU A 208 -4.34 12.32 -13.92
N ARG A 209 -3.92 13.59 -14.04
CA ARG A 209 -3.41 14.16 -15.28
C ARG A 209 -1.89 14.14 -15.39
N ASN A 210 -1.20 13.68 -14.37
CA ASN A 210 0.26 13.59 -14.41
C ASN A 210 0.77 12.78 -15.59
N GLU A 211 0.06 11.76 -16.04
CA GLU A 211 0.38 11.00 -17.23
C GLU A 211 0.44 11.87 -18.49
N TYR A 212 -0.42 12.87 -18.64
CA TYR A 212 -0.33 13.81 -19.76
C TYR A 212 0.93 14.66 -19.74
N VAL A 213 1.35 15.05 -18.53
CA VAL A 213 2.57 15.85 -18.33
C VAL A 213 3.82 14.99 -18.51
N LEU A 214 3.75 13.73 -18.12
CA LEU A 214 4.89 12.81 -18.11
C LEU A 214 4.96 11.92 -19.35
N ASP A 215 3.89 11.85 -20.15
CA ASP A 215 3.77 10.94 -21.31
C ASP A 215 3.90 11.67 -22.66
N ASN A 216 4.24 12.96 -22.67
CA ASN A 216 4.45 13.70 -23.92
C ASN A 216 5.75 13.35 -24.68
N GLY A 217 6.42 12.27 -24.27
CA GLY A 217 7.52 11.68 -25.02
C GLY A 217 8.93 12.11 -24.60
N GLY A 218 9.09 13.21 -23.89
CA GLY A 218 10.40 13.73 -23.48
C GLY A 218 10.85 13.32 -22.06
N GLY A 219 10.01 12.58 -21.35
CA GLY A 219 10.30 12.14 -19.99
C GLY A 219 9.87 13.13 -18.89
N ILE A 220 10.32 12.88 -17.65
CA ILE A 220 9.89 13.63 -16.46
C ILE A 220 10.36 15.11 -16.49
N TYR A 221 11.47 15.39 -17.15
CA TYR A 221 12.10 16.72 -17.17
C TYR A 221 11.82 17.48 -18.45
N GLU A 222 10.84 17.07 -19.24
CA GLU A 222 10.47 17.78 -20.45
C GLU A 222 9.92 19.16 -20.10
N ASN A 223 10.32 20.18 -20.87
CA ASN A 223 9.76 21.50 -20.77
C ASN A 223 8.42 21.55 -21.50
N LEU A 224 7.33 21.57 -20.74
CA LEU A 224 5.97 21.60 -21.28
C LEU A 224 5.45 23.01 -21.60
N GLY A 225 6.32 24.04 -21.47
CA GLY A 225 5.90 25.43 -21.67
C GLY A 225 5.04 25.97 -20.54
N MET A 226 3.95 26.69 -20.88
CA MET A 226 3.04 27.25 -19.87
C MET A 226 2.11 26.17 -19.33
N VAL A 227 2.35 25.73 -18.09
CA VAL A 227 1.52 24.77 -17.37
C VAL A 227 0.98 25.37 -16.07
N ASN A 228 -0.07 24.81 -15.53
CA ASN A 228 -0.57 25.20 -14.21
C ASN A 228 0.50 24.96 -13.14
N VAL A 229 0.62 25.88 -12.18
CA VAL A 229 1.61 25.84 -11.09
C VAL A 229 1.60 24.51 -10.31
N VAL A 230 0.45 23.82 -10.21
CA VAL A 230 0.35 22.51 -9.56
C VAL A 230 1.23 21.44 -10.22
N TYR A 231 1.60 21.60 -11.48
CA TYR A 231 2.53 20.68 -12.16
C TYR A 231 4.00 20.93 -11.84
N THR A 232 4.32 22.01 -11.15
CA THR A 232 5.67 22.30 -10.67
C THR A 232 5.99 21.71 -9.30
N TYR A 233 4.99 21.11 -8.64
CA TYR A 233 5.19 20.41 -7.37
C TYR A 233 6.07 19.17 -7.54
N SER A 234 6.65 18.71 -6.44
CA SER A 234 7.43 17.47 -6.41
C SER A 234 6.64 16.29 -6.99
N LYS A 235 7.30 15.49 -7.83
CA LYS A 235 6.67 14.44 -8.64
C LYS A 235 7.14 13.02 -8.29
N GLY A 236 7.56 12.79 -7.04
CA GLY A 236 8.13 11.51 -6.68
C GLY A 236 7.14 10.36 -6.63
N LEU A 237 5.94 10.59 -6.07
CA LEU A 237 4.89 9.58 -6.11
C LEU A 237 4.49 9.27 -7.55
N GLU A 238 4.24 10.31 -8.34
CA GLU A 238 3.88 10.17 -9.74
C GLU A 238 4.98 9.46 -10.53
N THR A 239 6.25 9.80 -10.27
CA THR A 239 7.40 9.11 -10.87
C THR A 239 7.42 7.62 -10.48
N LEU A 240 7.21 7.30 -9.21
CA LEU A 240 7.11 5.92 -8.75
C LEU A 240 5.97 5.17 -9.45
N LEU A 241 4.85 5.83 -9.72
CA LEU A 241 3.66 5.24 -10.31
C LEU A 241 3.68 5.18 -11.85
N LEU A 242 4.68 5.75 -12.52
CA LEU A 242 4.77 5.73 -13.98
C LEU A 242 4.53 4.35 -14.62
N PRO A 243 5.03 3.23 -14.09
CA PRO A 243 4.76 1.92 -14.68
C PRO A 243 3.27 1.53 -14.74
N ILE A 244 2.46 2.04 -13.82
CA ILE A 244 1.02 1.75 -13.75
C ILE A 244 0.12 2.94 -14.12
N SER A 245 0.69 4.10 -14.44
CA SER A 245 -0.03 5.25 -14.96
C SER A 245 -0.44 5.06 -16.43
N GLY A 246 -1.43 5.81 -16.93
CA GLY A 246 -1.89 5.73 -18.31
C GLY A 246 -2.47 4.37 -18.72
N LEU A 247 -2.87 3.54 -17.79
CA LEU A 247 -3.62 2.31 -18.03
C LEU A 247 -5.12 2.64 -18.19
N PRO A 248 -5.91 1.74 -18.80
CA PRO A 248 -7.29 2.10 -19.23
C PRO A 248 -8.25 2.47 -18.10
N SER A 249 -7.84 2.39 -16.83
CA SER A 249 -8.66 2.73 -15.67
C SER A 249 -7.84 3.48 -14.62
N TYR A 250 -8.40 4.53 -14.05
CA TYR A 250 -7.83 5.23 -12.88
C TYR A 250 -7.68 4.32 -11.65
N GLY A 251 -8.41 3.21 -11.61
CA GLY A 251 -8.30 2.21 -10.56
C GLY A 251 -6.88 1.66 -10.39
N PHE A 252 -6.06 1.62 -11.44
CA PHE A 252 -4.67 1.17 -11.32
C PHE A 252 -3.82 2.11 -10.47
N PHE A 253 -4.00 3.42 -10.63
CA PHE A 253 -3.34 4.42 -9.81
C PHE A 253 -3.91 4.41 -8.38
N LEU A 254 -5.23 4.48 -8.25
CA LEU A 254 -5.91 4.54 -6.95
C LEU A 254 -5.71 3.26 -6.11
N SER A 255 -5.60 2.10 -6.75
CA SER A 255 -5.30 0.84 -6.05
C SER A 255 -3.93 0.86 -5.35
N PHE A 256 -2.95 1.57 -5.89
CA PHE A 256 -1.67 1.75 -5.21
C PHE A 256 -1.84 2.59 -3.93
N GLN A 257 -2.68 3.62 -3.94
CA GLN A 257 -2.97 4.42 -2.75
C GLN A 257 -3.62 3.59 -1.62
N ILE A 258 -4.43 2.59 -1.99
CA ILE A 258 -4.98 1.64 -1.00
C ILE A 258 -3.84 0.84 -0.34
N TRP A 259 -2.84 0.39 -1.10
CA TRP A 259 -1.67 -0.27 -0.53
C TRP A 259 -0.87 0.66 0.39
N MET A 260 -0.76 1.96 0.07
CA MET A 260 -0.11 2.94 0.96
C MET A 260 -0.90 3.11 2.26
N THR A 261 -2.23 3.14 2.19
CA THR A 261 -3.08 3.17 3.39
C THR A 261 -2.92 1.89 4.23
N VAL A 262 -2.84 0.72 3.62
CA VAL A 262 -2.51 -0.53 4.34
C VAL A 262 -1.13 -0.42 5.00
N GLY A 263 -0.14 0.13 4.31
CA GLY A 263 1.19 0.43 4.86
C GLY A 263 1.12 1.38 6.06
N THR A 264 0.30 2.43 5.98
CA THR A 264 0.02 3.39 7.06
C THR A 264 -0.51 2.68 8.32
N LEU A 265 -1.52 1.83 8.16
CA LEU A 265 -2.07 1.05 9.27
C LEU A 265 -1.01 0.14 9.90
N ILE A 266 -0.25 -0.55 9.07
CA ILE A 266 0.84 -1.44 9.51
C ILE A 266 1.92 -0.65 10.27
N ALA A 267 2.39 0.47 9.74
CA ALA A 267 3.42 1.30 10.37
C ALA A 267 2.95 1.84 11.73
N ALA A 268 1.73 2.37 11.80
CA ALA A 268 1.12 2.80 13.06
C ALA A 268 0.99 1.64 14.06
N GLY A 269 0.55 0.47 13.59
CA GLY A 269 0.48 -0.73 14.42
C GLY A 269 1.85 -1.13 14.97
N GLN A 270 2.91 -1.07 14.18
CA GLN A 270 4.27 -1.37 14.64
C GLN A 270 4.78 -0.37 15.67
N ILE A 271 4.47 0.92 15.52
CA ILE A 271 4.79 1.94 16.54
C ILE A 271 4.11 1.58 17.87
N VAL A 272 2.81 1.27 17.85
CA VAL A 272 2.07 0.89 19.06
C VAL A 272 2.61 -0.42 19.64
N GLU A 273 2.95 -1.40 18.81
CA GLU A 273 3.49 -2.70 19.26
C GLU A 273 4.81 -2.53 20.03
N LEU A 274 5.64 -1.55 19.65
CA LEU A 274 6.90 -1.25 20.35
C LEU A 274 6.70 -0.84 21.82
N PHE A 275 5.56 -0.19 22.14
CA PHE A 275 5.32 0.36 23.49
C PHE A 275 4.36 -0.47 24.34
N VAL A 276 3.27 -0.96 23.75
CA VAL A 276 2.15 -1.56 24.51
C VAL A 276 1.75 -2.95 24.05
N GLY A 277 2.35 -3.45 22.97
CA GLY A 277 2.19 -4.82 22.50
C GLY A 277 1.12 -5.02 21.41
N ARG A 278 1.15 -6.23 20.83
CA ARG A 278 0.43 -6.59 19.61
C ARG A 278 -1.09 -6.43 19.68
N ARG A 279 -1.70 -6.72 20.83
CA ARG A 279 -3.16 -6.59 20.99
C ARG A 279 -3.64 -5.15 20.80
N TYR A 280 -2.90 -4.21 21.37
CA TYR A 280 -3.19 -2.79 21.23
C TYR A 280 -2.84 -2.26 19.84
N ALA A 281 -1.81 -2.81 19.20
CA ALA A 281 -1.45 -2.51 17.82
C ALA A 281 -2.63 -2.80 16.86
N VAL A 282 -3.25 -3.97 16.97
CA VAL A 282 -4.41 -4.33 16.12
C VAL A 282 -5.60 -3.42 16.39
N ARG A 283 -5.88 -3.08 17.66
CA ARG A 283 -6.94 -2.11 17.99
C ARG A 283 -6.67 -0.73 17.38
N CYS A 284 -5.42 -0.24 17.46
CA CYS A 284 -5.03 1.01 16.84
C CYS A 284 -5.23 0.99 15.32
N MET A 285 -4.78 -0.06 14.64
CA MET A 285 -5.00 -0.24 13.21
C MET A 285 -6.49 -0.21 12.85
N THR A 286 -7.32 -0.89 13.65
CA THR A 286 -8.78 -0.88 13.46
C THR A 286 -9.38 0.50 13.65
N LEU A 287 -8.99 1.24 14.70
CA LEU A 287 -9.47 2.60 14.93
C LEU A 287 -9.08 3.51 13.78
N LEU A 288 -7.83 3.45 13.31
CA LEU A 288 -7.36 4.24 12.18
C LEU A 288 -8.11 3.89 10.88
N SER A 289 -8.41 2.62 10.64
CA SER A 289 -9.20 2.21 9.48
C SER A 289 -10.67 2.68 9.52
N CYS A 290 -11.15 3.13 10.69
CA CYS A 290 -12.47 3.73 10.84
C CYS A 290 -12.46 5.26 10.75
N ILE A 291 -11.30 5.91 10.57
CA ILE A 291 -11.22 7.36 10.42
C ILE A 291 -11.49 7.72 8.95
N PRO A 292 -12.60 8.44 8.66
CA PRO A 292 -12.99 8.75 7.27
C PRO A 292 -11.90 9.50 6.48
N GLY A 293 -11.21 10.44 7.10
CA GLY A 293 -10.13 11.19 6.45
C GLY A 293 -9.01 10.29 5.93
N ILE A 294 -8.54 9.35 6.74
CA ILE A 294 -7.50 8.38 6.35
C ILE A 294 -8.00 7.48 5.21
N MET A 295 -9.22 6.98 5.34
CA MET A 295 -9.75 6.03 4.38
C MET A 295 -10.16 6.70 3.06
N ASN A 296 -10.69 7.91 3.09
CA ASN A 296 -11.02 8.65 1.87
C ASN A 296 -9.77 9.06 1.08
N MET A 297 -8.67 9.40 1.75
CA MET A 297 -7.39 9.65 1.06
C MET A 297 -6.89 8.42 0.28
N SER A 298 -7.28 7.20 0.67
CA SER A 298 -6.87 5.97 -0.02
C SER A 298 -7.40 5.84 -1.45
N ILE A 299 -8.38 6.62 -1.83
CA ILE A 299 -8.99 6.64 -3.17
C ILE A 299 -8.84 8.00 -3.87
N THR A 300 -7.89 8.81 -3.45
CA THR A 300 -7.52 10.07 -4.11
C THR A 300 -6.20 9.93 -4.84
N ALA A 301 -6.03 10.62 -5.96
CA ALA A 301 -4.79 10.64 -6.72
C ALA A 301 -3.86 11.76 -6.23
N LYS A 302 -3.68 11.82 -4.92
CA LYS A 302 -2.81 12.80 -4.24
C LYS A 302 -1.67 12.11 -3.52
N THR A 303 -0.64 12.86 -3.18
CA THR A 303 0.53 12.38 -2.45
C THR A 303 0.24 12.11 -0.96
N ASP A 304 -0.92 12.55 -0.43
CA ASP A 304 -1.25 12.53 1.00
C ASP A 304 -1.11 11.15 1.64
N SER A 305 -1.65 10.09 1.01
CA SER A 305 -1.55 8.72 1.54
C SER A 305 -0.11 8.24 1.64
N MET A 306 0.71 8.54 0.63
CA MET A 306 2.14 8.21 0.62
C MET A 306 2.89 9.02 1.67
N THR A 307 2.61 10.31 1.78
CA THR A 307 3.23 11.21 2.76
C THR A 307 2.96 10.76 4.19
N VAL A 308 1.70 10.48 4.54
CA VAL A 308 1.33 9.97 5.88
C VAL A 308 2.01 8.63 6.16
N PHE A 309 2.04 7.73 5.17
CA PHE A 309 2.73 6.46 5.30
C PHE A 309 4.22 6.67 5.59
N MET A 310 4.92 7.48 4.82
CA MET A 310 6.35 7.74 4.97
C MET A 310 6.68 8.47 6.28
N GLN A 311 5.81 9.39 6.74
CA GLN A 311 5.96 10.04 8.06
C GLN A 311 5.89 9.03 9.20
N LEU A 312 4.99 8.05 9.15
CA LEU A 312 4.92 6.99 10.15
C LEU A 312 6.11 6.04 10.08
N VAL A 313 6.60 5.72 8.87
CA VAL A 313 7.82 4.92 8.68
C VAL A 313 9.03 5.66 9.22
N LEU A 314 9.17 6.97 8.94
CA LEU A 314 10.19 7.84 9.53
C LEU A 314 10.15 7.77 11.06
N LEU A 315 8.98 8.01 11.65
CA LEU A 315 8.82 7.95 13.11
C LEU A 315 9.20 6.58 13.66
N LEU A 316 8.75 5.50 13.04
CA LEU A 316 9.08 4.14 13.45
C LEU A 316 10.60 3.90 13.47
N PHE A 317 11.31 4.29 12.41
CA PHE A 317 12.76 4.08 12.34
C PHE A 317 13.54 5.01 13.27
N LEU A 318 13.08 6.24 13.54
CA LEU A 318 13.66 7.10 14.57
C LEU A 318 13.49 6.48 15.97
N LEU A 319 12.32 5.95 16.29
CA LEU A 319 12.07 5.27 17.57
C LEU A 319 12.93 4.01 17.72
N LEU A 320 13.11 3.24 16.65
CA LEU A 320 14.01 2.08 16.63
C LEU A 320 15.47 2.50 16.79
N TYR A 321 15.89 3.61 16.16
CA TYR A 321 17.23 4.17 16.33
C TYR A 321 17.48 4.58 17.78
N ILE A 322 16.57 5.34 18.38
CA ILE A 322 16.67 5.79 19.78
C ILE A 322 16.78 4.56 20.72
N ARG A 323 15.98 3.52 20.47
CA ARG A 323 15.91 2.33 21.33
C ARG A 323 17.10 1.37 21.15
N ARG A 324 17.64 1.25 19.95
CA ARG A 324 18.63 0.23 19.59
C ARG A 324 19.99 0.76 19.18
N GLN A 325 20.12 2.08 18.99
CA GLN A 325 21.36 2.80 18.64
C GLN A 325 22.09 2.24 17.42
N ARG A 326 21.34 1.76 16.39
CA ARG A 326 21.91 1.24 15.16
C ARG A 326 21.78 2.26 14.03
N SER A 327 22.89 2.65 13.42
CA SER A 327 22.93 3.63 12.33
C SER A 327 22.06 3.26 11.12
N ALA A 328 21.85 1.96 10.85
CA ALA A 328 20.97 1.51 9.79
C ALA A 328 19.54 2.06 9.91
N TYR A 329 19.00 2.21 11.13
CA TYR A 329 17.67 2.81 11.32
C TYR A 329 17.67 4.30 11.03
N LEU A 330 18.78 4.99 11.34
CA LEU A 330 18.90 6.42 11.01
C LEU A 330 18.93 6.62 9.50
N VAL A 331 19.66 5.78 8.76
CA VAL A 331 19.67 5.81 7.28
C VAL A 331 18.27 5.61 6.72
N LEU A 332 17.52 4.61 7.22
CA LEU A 332 16.15 4.37 6.81
C LEU A 332 15.19 5.52 7.20
N ALA A 333 15.42 6.16 8.34
CA ALA A 333 14.66 7.34 8.73
C ALA A 333 14.92 8.52 7.77
N VAL A 334 16.18 8.74 7.37
CA VAL A 334 16.53 9.78 6.38
C VAL A 334 15.90 9.48 5.03
N ASP A 335 15.95 8.23 4.57
CA ASP A 335 15.31 7.82 3.31
C ASP A 335 13.79 8.06 3.36
N ALA A 336 13.11 7.65 4.46
CA ALA A 336 11.70 7.94 4.66
C ALA A 336 11.39 9.44 4.68
N TYR A 337 12.24 10.25 5.30
CA TYR A 337 12.10 11.71 5.28
C TYR A 337 12.22 12.27 3.85
N LEU A 338 13.22 11.86 3.11
CA LEU A 338 13.37 12.27 1.71
C LEU A 338 12.14 11.90 0.87
N MET A 339 11.55 10.73 1.12
CA MET A 339 10.32 10.29 0.47
C MET A 339 9.07 11.10 0.86
N THR A 340 9.10 11.90 1.94
CA THR A 340 8.02 12.84 2.26
C THR A 340 8.13 14.18 1.52
N LEU A 341 9.30 14.47 0.94
CA LEU A 341 9.55 15.71 0.21
C LEU A 341 9.28 15.57 -1.29
N VAL A 342 8.94 14.37 -1.73
CA VAL A 342 8.88 14.00 -3.15
C VAL A 342 7.46 13.93 -3.66
#